data_059ef62463a04043efb68b3542616e3d
#
_entry.id   059ef62463a04043efb68b3542616e3d
#
_cell.length_a   1.000
_cell.length_b   1.000
_cell.length_c   1.000
_cell.angle_alpha   90.00
_cell.angle_beta   90.00
_cell.angle_gamma   90.00
#
_symmetry.space_group_name_H-M   'P 1'
#
loop_
_entity.id
_entity.type
_entity.pdbx_description
1 polymer ?
#
loop_
_entity_poly.entity_id
_entity_poly.type
_entity_poly.pdbx_seq_one_letter_code
_entity_poly.pdbx_strand_id
1 'polypeptide(L)'
;MITTNAEIRVERELSESLFILSVTLERYKQWVPGMFMQISLERKSASEPWLDSRAFSFASWGCHKASVLVRKEGNFTTALILKAKEGFTTSVRYPFGNFLLNSNKNKIFIAGGAGVSVFLSFLDYLNAKMETSERILLFHSVRKECESLRKIYTRSLPNNVLLRQFITDRNDLNYTGRLTIEALLNSVKDIINFEFYVCGPPEFNNYWMRQLKVFGIVPKLEQWENKMIVE
;
A
#
# COMPACT_ATOMS: atom_id res chain seq x y z
N MET A 1 -15.85 -11.72 3.33
CA MET A 1 -15.10 -12.07 2.10
C MET A 1 -16.09 -12.48 1.02
N ILE A 2 -15.76 -12.23 -0.25
CA ILE A 2 -16.44 -12.78 -1.45
C ILE A 2 -15.40 -13.24 -2.47
N THR A 3 -15.78 -14.18 -3.33
CA THR A 3 -15.06 -14.54 -4.55
C THR A 3 -15.83 -13.98 -5.74
N THR A 4 -15.16 -13.31 -6.66
CA THR A 4 -15.78 -12.73 -7.85
C THR A 4 -14.79 -12.70 -9.01
N ASN A 5 -15.31 -12.58 -10.24
CA ASN A 5 -14.45 -12.25 -11.36
C ASN A 5 -14.09 -10.77 -11.36
N ALA A 6 -12.96 -10.45 -11.95
CA ALA A 6 -12.50 -9.10 -12.15
C ALA A 6 -11.73 -8.98 -13.47
N GLU A 7 -11.95 -7.88 -14.19
CA GLU A 7 -11.09 -7.49 -15.29
C GLU A 7 -9.91 -6.68 -14.75
N ILE A 8 -8.68 -7.09 -15.12
CA ILE A 8 -7.45 -6.44 -14.69
C ILE A 8 -6.71 -5.85 -15.89
N ARG A 9 -6.32 -4.57 -15.79
CA ARG A 9 -5.57 -3.83 -16.79
C ARG A 9 -4.47 -3.01 -16.15
N VAL A 10 -3.37 -2.78 -16.88
CA VAL A 10 -2.40 -1.75 -16.49
C VAL A 10 -3.06 -0.39 -16.64
N GLU A 11 -3.16 0.35 -15.55
CA GLU A 11 -3.66 1.73 -15.55
C GLU A 11 -2.49 2.72 -15.74
N ARG A 12 -1.36 2.47 -15.06
CA ARG A 12 -0.17 3.31 -15.18
C ARG A 12 1.10 2.50 -14.97
N GLU A 13 2.12 2.76 -15.77
CA GLU A 13 3.50 2.31 -15.58
C GLU A 13 4.29 3.46 -14.96
N LEU A 14 4.79 3.28 -13.73
CA LEU A 14 5.53 4.30 -12.98
C LEU A 14 7.04 4.15 -13.17
N SER A 15 7.49 2.91 -13.32
CA SER A 15 8.85 2.52 -13.67
C SER A 15 8.83 1.15 -14.32
N GLU A 16 9.98 0.66 -14.79
CA GLU A 16 10.11 -0.70 -15.34
C GLU A 16 9.67 -1.82 -14.37
N SER A 17 9.61 -1.49 -13.07
CA SER A 17 9.27 -2.44 -12.00
C SER A 17 8.05 -2.08 -11.16
N LEU A 18 7.42 -0.92 -11.35
CA LEU A 18 6.29 -0.48 -10.51
C LEU A 18 5.11 -0.05 -11.37
N PHE A 19 3.96 -0.68 -11.12
CA PHE A 19 2.74 -0.52 -11.91
C PHE A 19 1.53 -0.26 -11.03
N ILE A 20 0.60 0.55 -11.51
CA ILE A 20 -0.76 0.62 -10.98
C ILE A 20 -1.64 -0.21 -11.91
N LEU A 21 -2.33 -1.19 -11.33
CA LEU A 21 -3.34 -1.98 -12.05
C LEU A 21 -4.73 -1.56 -11.61
N SER A 22 -5.63 -1.39 -12.57
CA SER A 22 -7.06 -1.29 -12.30
C SER A 22 -7.66 -2.69 -12.22
N VAL A 23 -8.58 -2.88 -11.27
CA VAL A 23 -9.30 -4.14 -11.01
C VAL A 23 -10.79 -3.81 -11.03
N THR A 24 -11.45 -4.07 -12.15
CA THR A 24 -12.90 -3.85 -12.30
C THR A 24 -13.63 -5.10 -11.81
N LEU A 25 -14.33 -4.97 -10.70
CA LEU A 25 -14.98 -6.05 -9.98
C LEU A 25 -16.38 -6.32 -10.56
N GLU A 26 -16.69 -7.57 -10.91
CA GLU A 26 -18.03 -7.98 -11.36
C GLU A 26 -19.07 -7.84 -10.22
N ARG A 27 -18.70 -8.26 -9.01
CA ARG A 27 -19.52 -8.11 -7.80
C ARG A 27 -18.79 -7.22 -6.81
N TYR A 28 -19.52 -6.29 -6.19
CA TYR A 28 -18.95 -5.35 -5.23
C TYR A 28 -19.25 -5.77 -3.79
N LYS A 29 -18.21 -5.71 -2.96
CA LYS A 29 -18.30 -5.71 -1.50
C LYS A 29 -17.41 -4.60 -0.96
N GLN A 30 -17.94 -3.76 -0.09
CA GLN A 30 -17.21 -2.66 0.51
C GLN A 30 -15.99 -3.16 1.30
N TRP A 31 -14.90 -2.44 1.20
CA TRP A 31 -13.70 -2.62 2.04
C TRP A 31 -13.39 -1.34 2.81
N VAL A 32 -12.62 -1.46 3.86
CA VAL A 32 -12.07 -0.32 4.60
C VAL A 32 -10.59 -0.13 4.29
N PRO A 33 -10.06 1.11 4.39
CA PRO A 33 -8.63 1.37 4.20
C PRO A 33 -7.75 0.45 5.04
N GLY A 34 -6.68 -0.06 4.43
CA GLY A 34 -5.77 -1.01 5.06
C GLY A 34 -6.07 -2.48 4.72
N MET A 35 -7.23 -2.78 4.15
CA MET A 35 -7.55 -4.11 3.65
C MET A 35 -6.87 -4.42 2.31
N PHE A 36 -6.89 -5.70 1.93
CA PHE A 36 -6.30 -6.22 0.71
C PHE A 36 -7.21 -7.21 -0.02
N MET A 37 -6.86 -7.52 -1.26
CA MET A 37 -7.44 -8.60 -2.06
C MET A 37 -6.39 -9.65 -2.40
N GLN A 38 -6.83 -10.89 -2.63
CA GLN A 38 -6.06 -11.92 -3.32
C GLN A 38 -6.43 -11.91 -4.80
N ILE A 39 -5.39 -11.94 -5.65
CA ILE A 39 -5.54 -12.05 -7.11
C ILE A 39 -4.95 -13.39 -7.55
N SER A 40 -5.70 -14.16 -8.31
CA SER A 40 -5.21 -15.33 -9.03
C SER A 40 -4.78 -14.95 -10.46
N LEU A 41 -3.95 -15.74 -11.11
CA LEU A 41 -3.62 -15.60 -12.55
C LEU A 41 -4.62 -16.31 -13.46
N GLU A 42 -5.51 -17.11 -12.87
CA GLU A 42 -6.52 -17.91 -13.55
C GLU A 42 -7.87 -17.78 -12.86
N ARG A 43 -8.93 -18.11 -13.59
CA ARG A 43 -10.27 -18.18 -13.01
C ARG A 43 -10.34 -19.34 -12.04
N LYS A 44 -10.86 -19.06 -10.84
CA LYS A 44 -11.05 -20.03 -9.76
C LYS A 44 -12.43 -19.87 -9.14
N SER A 45 -12.99 -20.98 -8.71
CA SER A 45 -14.19 -20.97 -7.88
C SER A 45 -13.86 -20.69 -6.41
N ALA A 46 -14.88 -20.46 -5.59
CA ALA A 46 -14.70 -20.25 -4.15
C ALA A 46 -14.20 -21.49 -3.41
N SER A 47 -14.51 -22.71 -3.95
CA SER A 47 -14.14 -24.00 -3.35
C SER A 47 -12.76 -24.51 -3.77
N GLU A 48 -12.12 -23.89 -4.76
CA GLU A 48 -10.80 -24.31 -5.23
C GLU A 48 -9.68 -23.76 -4.34
N PRO A 49 -8.54 -24.47 -4.24
CA PRO A 49 -7.36 -23.94 -3.56
C PRO A 49 -6.81 -22.67 -4.24
N TRP A 50 -6.42 -21.67 -3.43
CA TRP A 50 -5.88 -20.38 -3.91
C TRP A 50 -4.37 -20.27 -3.70
N LEU A 51 -3.65 -21.40 -3.80
CA LEU A 51 -2.21 -21.49 -3.56
C LEU A 51 -1.38 -20.59 -4.51
N ASP A 52 -1.84 -20.46 -5.75
CA ASP A 52 -1.18 -19.65 -6.80
C ASP A 52 -1.73 -18.21 -6.86
N SER A 53 -2.19 -17.68 -5.74
CA SER A 53 -2.64 -16.30 -5.63
C SER A 53 -1.67 -15.45 -4.81
N ARG A 54 -1.77 -14.13 -4.94
CA ARG A 54 -1.00 -13.19 -4.10
C ARG A 54 -1.90 -12.09 -3.57
N ALA A 55 -1.53 -11.60 -2.39
CA ALA A 55 -2.20 -10.50 -1.72
C ALA A 55 -1.71 -9.14 -2.25
N PHE A 56 -2.66 -8.23 -2.50
CA PHE A 56 -2.38 -6.84 -2.89
C PHE A 56 -3.30 -5.91 -2.10
N SER A 57 -2.71 -4.92 -1.42
CA SER A 57 -3.50 -3.88 -0.75
C SER A 57 -4.34 -3.11 -1.74
N PHE A 58 -5.54 -2.76 -1.33
CA PHE A 58 -6.32 -1.76 -2.06
C PHE A 58 -5.55 -0.43 -2.05
N ALA A 59 -5.28 0.08 -3.24
CA ALA A 59 -4.66 1.39 -3.45
C ALA A 59 -5.69 2.49 -3.79
N SER A 60 -6.96 2.16 -3.74
CA SER A 60 -8.09 3.08 -3.92
C SER A 60 -9.22 2.73 -2.95
N TRP A 61 -10.19 3.61 -2.79
CA TRP A 61 -11.34 3.38 -1.92
C TRP A 61 -12.66 3.70 -2.65
N GLY A 62 -13.68 2.87 -2.41
CA GLY A 62 -15.08 3.27 -2.53
C GLY A 62 -15.86 2.92 -3.79
N CYS A 63 -15.36 2.12 -4.77
CA CYS A 63 -16.16 1.78 -5.95
C CYS A 63 -15.82 0.41 -6.57
N HIS A 64 -16.64 -0.03 -7.57
CA HIS A 64 -16.40 -1.27 -8.33
C HIS A 64 -15.04 -1.34 -9.04
N LYS A 65 -14.42 -0.21 -9.33
CA LYS A 65 -13.09 -0.14 -9.90
C LYS A 65 -12.07 0.11 -8.79
N ALA A 66 -11.45 -0.94 -8.30
CA ALA A 66 -10.33 -0.88 -7.37
C ALA A 66 -9.01 -0.65 -8.12
N SER A 67 -8.02 -0.15 -7.42
CA SER A 67 -6.63 -0.10 -7.90
C SER A 67 -5.72 -0.85 -6.92
N VAL A 68 -4.66 -1.47 -7.46
CA VAL A 68 -3.57 -2.07 -6.69
C VAL A 68 -2.23 -1.60 -7.22
N LEU A 69 -1.26 -1.42 -6.32
CA LEU A 69 0.12 -1.08 -6.68
C LEU A 69 0.94 -2.37 -6.70
N VAL A 70 1.56 -2.69 -7.83
CA VAL A 70 2.28 -3.94 -8.05
C VAL A 70 3.73 -3.66 -8.38
N ARG A 71 4.63 -4.20 -7.55
CA ARG A 71 6.06 -4.27 -7.90
C ARG A 71 6.33 -5.58 -8.63
N LYS A 72 7.01 -5.47 -9.75
CA LYS A 72 7.46 -6.61 -10.55
C LYS A 72 8.63 -7.29 -9.85
N GLU A 73 8.32 -8.35 -9.12
CA GLU A 73 9.28 -9.19 -8.38
C GLU A 73 8.90 -10.66 -8.55
N GLY A 74 9.75 -11.43 -9.18
CA GLY A 74 9.51 -12.86 -9.39
C GLY A 74 8.42 -13.19 -10.42
N ASN A 75 8.14 -14.49 -10.57
CA ASN A 75 7.34 -15.03 -11.67
C ASN A 75 5.87 -14.59 -11.64
N PHE A 76 5.25 -14.59 -10.45
CA PHE A 76 3.83 -14.26 -10.33
C PHE A 76 3.53 -12.83 -10.78
N THR A 77 4.23 -11.84 -10.21
CA THR A 77 4.00 -10.42 -10.52
C THR A 77 4.40 -10.07 -11.96
N THR A 78 5.41 -10.76 -12.51
CA THR A 78 5.78 -10.64 -13.93
C THR A 78 4.64 -11.13 -14.82
N ALA A 79 4.10 -12.31 -14.56
CA ALA A 79 2.98 -12.87 -15.32
C ALA A 79 1.70 -12.01 -15.16
N LEU A 80 1.42 -11.54 -13.96
CA LEU A 80 0.29 -10.64 -13.69
C LEU A 80 0.36 -9.35 -14.53
N ILE A 81 1.53 -8.72 -14.58
CA ILE A 81 1.73 -7.48 -15.34
C ILE A 81 1.63 -7.73 -16.84
N LEU A 82 2.21 -8.82 -17.35
CA LEU A 82 2.12 -9.18 -18.78
C LEU A 82 0.66 -9.39 -19.20
N LYS A 83 -0.11 -10.19 -18.45
CA LYS A 83 -1.54 -10.39 -18.71
C LYS A 83 -2.33 -9.07 -18.59
N ALA A 84 -2.01 -8.25 -17.61
CA ALA A 84 -2.70 -6.97 -17.39
C ALA A 84 -2.43 -5.92 -18.49
N LYS A 85 -1.29 -5.98 -19.19
CA LYS A 85 -1.00 -5.13 -20.36
C LYS A 85 -1.96 -5.38 -21.52
N GLU A 86 -2.36 -6.61 -21.73
CA GLU A 86 -3.35 -7.00 -22.74
C GLU A 86 -4.79 -6.84 -22.22
N GLY A 87 -4.94 -6.84 -20.91
CA GLY A 87 -6.20 -6.93 -20.20
C GLY A 87 -6.71 -8.37 -20.13
N PHE A 88 -7.04 -8.83 -18.92
CA PHE A 88 -7.54 -10.17 -18.74
C PHE A 88 -8.57 -10.26 -17.60
N THR A 89 -9.42 -11.28 -17.67
CA THR A 89 -10.39 -11.58 -16.63
C THR A 89 -9.92 -12.76 -15.80
N THR A 90 -9.92 -12.58 -14.49
CA THR A 90 -9.52 -13.59 -13.52
C THR A 90 -10.43 -13.59 -12.30
N SER A 91 -10.15 -14.45 -11.33
CA SER A 91 -10.87 -14.45 -10.05
C SER A 91 -10.07 -13.72 -8.97
N VAL A 92 -10.81 -12.99 -8.15
CA VAL A 92 -10.28 -12.29 -6.97
C VAL A 92 -11.11 -12.64 -5.73
N ARG A 93 -10.45 -12.66 -4.57
CA ARG A 93 -11.10 -12.78 -3.26
C ARG A 93 -10.84 -11.52 -2.45
N TYR A 94 -11.86 -10.99 -1.78
CA TYR A 94 -11.73 -9.81 -0.93
C TYR A 94 -12.97 -9.57 -0.06
N PRO A 95 -12.95 -8.63 0.91
CA PRO A 95 -11.77 -8.02 1.48
C PRO A 95 -11.16 -8.92 2.56
N PHE A 96 -9.85 -8.74 2.78
CA PHE A 96 -9.08 -9.37 3.85
C PHE A 96 -8.24 -8.31 4.60
N GLY A 97 -7.72 -8.70 5.77
CA GLY A 97 -6.72 -7.93 6.51
C GLY A 97 -7.26 -7.22 7.74
N ASN A 98 -6.35 -7.02 8.71
CA ASN A 98 -6.62 -6.39 10.00
C ASN A 98 -5.76 -5.14 10.23
N PHE A 99 -5.07 -4.66 9.19
CA PHE A 99 -4.28 -3.43 9.25
C PHE A 99 -5.19 -2.21 9.10
N LEU A 100 -6.10 -2.03 10.08
CA LEU A 100 -7.15 -1.02 9.99
C LEU A 100 -6.65 0.34 10.46
N LEU A 101 -6.98 1.37 9.69
CA LEU A 101 -6.55 2.76 9.88
C LEU A 101 -7.67 3.64 10.47
N ASN A 102 -8.51 3.06 11.32
CA ASN A 102 -9.80 3.62 11.76
C ASN A 102 -9.80 4.28 13.15
N SER A 103 -8.63 4.49 13.76
CA SER A 103 -8.55 5.22 15.04
C SER A 103 -8.69 6.72 14.82
N ASN A 104 -9.16 7.45 15.83
CA ASN A 104 -9.26 8.92 15.83
C ASN A 104 -7.99 9.60 16.39
N LYS A 105 -6.87 8.87 16.49
CA LYS A 105 -5.60 9.42 16.97
C LYS A 105 -4.76 9.95 15.82
N ASN A 106 -3.86 10.88 16.13
CA ASN A 106 -2.82 11.28 15.19
C ASN A 106 -2.00 10.08 14.73
N LYS A 107 -1.59 10.04 13.46
CA LYS A 107 -0.92 8.89 12.87
C LYS A 107 0.39 9.26 12.20
N ILE A 108 1.34 8.37 12.33
CA ILE A 108 2.57 8.37 11.53
C ILE A 108 2.57 7.13 10.65
N PHE A 109 2.58 7.36 9.34
CA PHE A 109 2.72 6.33 8.33
C PHE A 109 4.16 6.30 7.82
N ILE A 110 4.79 5.14 7.87
CA ILE A 110 6.16 4.92 7.40
C ILE A 110 6.11 3.86 6.31
N ALA A 111 6.33 4.30 5.07
CA ALA A 111 6.22 3.47 3.88
C ALA A 111 7.56 3.25 3.20
N GLY A 112 7.90 2.00 2.89
CA GLY A 112 9.05 1.59 2.09
C GLY A 112 8.63 1.11 0.71
N GLY A 113 9.05 1.81 -0.37
CA GLY A 113 8.74 1.42 -1.74
C GLY A 113 7.24 1.24 -1.99
N ALA A 114 6.86 0.08 -2.55
CA ALA A 114 5.46 -0.27 -2.83
C ALA A 114 4.60 -0.44 -1.58
N GLY A 115 5.19 -0.51 -0.37
CA GLY A 115 4.45 -0.54 0.90
C GLY A 115 3.57 0.69 1.14
N VAL A 116 3.74 1.75 0.36
CA VAL A 116 2.84 2.91 0.37
C VAL A 116 1.42 2.57 -0.07
N SER A 117 1.22 1.47 -0.79
CA SER A 117 -0.07 1.05 -1.35
C SER A 117 -1.20 1.00 -0.30
N VAL A 118 -0.91 0.48 0.88
CA VAL A 118 -1.89 0.35 1.97
C VAL A 118 -2.43 1.71 2.44
N PHE A 119 -1.63 2.79 2.31
CA PHE A 119 -2.02 4.13 2.73
C PHE A 119 -2.78 4.90 1.65
N LEU A 120 -2.68 4.49 0.36
CA LEU A 120 -3.36 5.19 -0.75
C LEU A 120 -4.88 5.15 -0.60
N SER A 121 -5.45 3.97 -0.27
CA SER A 121 -6.89 3.84 -0.02
C SER A 121 -7.36 4.70 1.16
N PHE A 122 -6.49 4.92 2.16
CA PHE A 122 -6.79 5.78 3.28
C PHE A 122 -6.78 7.26 2.89
N LEU A 123 -5.85 7.68 2.03
CA LEU A 123 -5.85 9.05 1.48
C LEU A 123 -7.12 9.32 0.68
N ASP A 124 -7.58 8.35 -0.12
CA ASP A 124 -8.85 8.47 -0.86
C ASP A 124 -10.05 8.57 0.10
N TYR A 125 -10.05 7.77 1.16
CA TYR A 125 -11.08 7.80 2.19
C TYR A 125 -11.13 9.16 2.92
N LEU A 126 -9.97 9.74 3.26
CA LEU A 126 -9.89 11.05 3.88
C LEU A 126 -10.40 12.15 2.96
N ASN A 127 -10.07 12.10 1.66
CA ASN A 127 -10.57 13.05 0.67
C ASN A 127 -12.09 12.96 0.49
N ALA A 128 -12.69 11.80 0.71
CA ALA A 128 -14.14 11.62 0.66
C ALA A 128 -14.84 12.07 1.96
N LYS A 129 -14.14 12.01 3.11
CA LYS A 129 -14.60 12.54 4.39
C LYS A 129 -14.07 13.97 4.53
N MET A 130 -14.92 14.95 4.33
CA MET A 130 -14.55 16.38 4.29
C MET A 130 -13.95 16.94 5.59
N GLU A 131 -14.07 16.24 6.73
CA GLU A 131 -13.54 16.71 8.03
C GLU A 131 -12.91 15.57 8.83
N THR A 132 -11.62 15.70 9.11
CA THR A 132 -10.90 14.89 10.10
C THR A 132 -10.04 15.78 10.96
N SER A 133 -10.11 15.59 12.28
CA SER A 133 -9.30 16.34 13.26
C SER A 133 -7.90 15.75 13.46
N GLU A 134 -7.65 14.59 12.88
CA GLU A 134 -6.41 13.82 13.04
C GLU A 134 -5.28 14.43 12.23
N ARG A 135 -4.11 14.61 12.84
CA ARG A 135 -2.88 14.96 12.13
C ARG A 135 -2.20 13.71 11.63
N ILE A 136 -1.84 13.69 10.36
CA ILE A 136 -1.20 12.55 9.71
C ILE A 136 0.13 13.00 9.11
N LEU A 137 1.21 12.28 9.48
CA LEU A 137 2.51 12.44 8.85
C LEU A 137 2.81 11.16 8.06
N LEU A 138 3.04 11.30 6.76
CA LEU A 138 3.39 10.20 5.90
C LEU A 138 4.84 10.34 5.44
N PHE A 139 5.68 9.40 5.86
CA PHE A 139 7.07 9.26 5.44
C PHE A 139 7.16 8.17 4.38
N HIS A 140 7.60 8.52 3.18
CA HIS A 140 7.74 7.57 2.08
C HIS A 140 9.18 7.53 1.60
N SER A 141 9.81 6.35 1.71
CA SER A 141 11.18 6.10 1.25
C SER A 141 11.16 5.23 0.00
N VAL A 142 11.74 5.73 -1.09
CA VAL A 142 11.83 5.03 -2.38
C VAL A 142 13.24 5.14 -2.95
N ARG A 143 13.56 4.31 -3.94
CA ARG A 143 14.85 4.42 -4.63
C ARG A 143 14.86 5.60 -5.58
N LYS A 144 13.86 5.74 -6.44
CA LYS A 144 13.77 6.76 -7.50
C LYS A 144 12.54 7.64 -7.34
N GLU A 145 12.64 8.87 -7.76
CA GLU A 145 11.57 9.86 -7.67
C GLU A 145 10.31 9.43 -8.45
N CYS A 146 10.47 8.76 -9.59
CA CYS A 146 9.33 8.26 -10.37
C CYS A 146 8.43 7.25 -9.61
N GLU A 147 8.97 6.62 -8.55
CA GLU A 147 8.23 5.70 -7.66
C GLU A 147 7.69 6.39 -6.40
N SER A 148 7.85 7.70 -6.29
CA SER A 148 7.44 8.46 -5.10
C SER A 148 5.91 8.60 -5.01
N LEU A 149 5.41 8.86 -3.79
CA LEU A 149 3.97 9.06 -3.59
C LEU A 149 3.40 10.17 -4.49
N ARG A 150 4.15 11.26 -4.71
CA ARG A 150 3.72 12.35 -5.59
C ARG A 150 3.50 11.92 -7.05
N LYS A 151 4.21 10.88 -7.49
CA LYS A 151 4.01 10.29 -8.83
C LYS A 151 2.92 9.22 -8.85
N ILE A 152 2.77 8.49 -7.74
CA ILE A 152 1.75 7.45 -7.59
C ILE A 152 0.36 8.08 -7.41
N TYR A 153 0.23 8.99 -6.44
CA TYR A 153 -1.03 9.60 -6.04
C TYR A 153 -1.24 10.93 -6.76
N THR A 154 -2.14 10.94 -7.72
CA THR A 154 -2.37 12.09 -8.62
C THR A 154 -3.41 13.10 -8.12
N ARG A 155 -4.11 12.75 -7.03
CA ARG A 155 -5.06 13.66 -6.37
C ARG A 155 -4.33 14.57 -5.39
N SER A 156 -4.98 15.64 -4.98
CA SER A 156 -4.48 16.48 -3.88
C SER A 156 -4.44 15.65 -2.59
N LEU A 157 -3.38 15.85 -1.81
CA LEU A 157 -3.34 15.26 -0.48
C LEU A 157 -4.38 15.94 0.42
N PRO A 158 -5.03 15.18 1.33
CA PRO A 158 -5.89 15.77 2.34
C PRO A 158 -5.14 16.83 3.16
N ASN A 159 -5.82 17.90 3.56
CA ASN A 159 -5.20 19.06 4.25
C ASN A 159 -4.53 18.71 5.59
N ASN A 160 -4.98 17.62 6.22
CA ASN A 160 -4.42 17.12 7.48
C ASN A 160 -3.23 16.15 7.30
N VAL A 161 -2.80 15.91 6.04
CA VAL A 161 -1.68 15.01 5.72
C VAL A 161 -0.43 15.79 5.33
N LEU A 162 0.63 15.63 6.11
CA LEU A 162 1.96 16.14 5.78
C LEU A 162 2.82 15.01 5.21
N LEU A 163 3.26 15.16 3.95
CA LEU A 163 4.13 14.20 3.27
C LEU A 163 5.61 14.60 3.39
N ARG A 164 6.45 13.61 3.75
CA ARG A 164 7.90 13.67 3.67
C ARG A 164 8.41 12.51 2.80
N GLN A 165 9.13 12.84 1.74
CA GLN A 165 9.66 11.85 0.80
C GLN A 165 11.18 11.75 0.90
N PHE A 166 11.70 10.53 0.74
CA PHE A 166 13.12 10.20 0.80
C PHE A 166 13.48 9.40 -0.44
N ILE A 167 14.30 10.00 -1.30
CA ILE A 167 14.82 9.40 -2.52
C ILE A 167 16.24 8.90 -2.23
N THR A 168 16.47 7.60 -2.36
CA THR A 168 17.70 6.97 -1.85
C THR A 168 18.73 6.62 -2.93
N ASP A 169 18.38 6.68 -4.21
CA ASP A 169 19.32 6.51 -5.31
C ASP A 169 20.14 7.80 -5.50
N ARG A 170 21.45 7.72 -5.29
CA ARG A 170 22.36 8.86 -5.41
C ARG A 170 22.47 9.42 -6.84
N ASN A 171 22.08 8.63 -7.83
CA ASN A 171 22.05 9.05 -9.23
C ASN A 171 20.73 9.74 -9.61
N ASP A 172 19.74 9.78 -8.71
CA ASP A 172 18.50 10.52 -8.93
C ASP A 172 18.72 12.00 -8.61
N LEU A 173 18.27 12.89 -9.50
CA LEU A 173 18.39 14.35 -9.33
C LEU A 173 17.67 14.85 -8.07
N ASN A 174 16.70 14.11 -7.58
CA ASN A 174 15.91 14.40 -6.37
C ASN A 174 16.41 13.63 -5.14
N TYR A 175 17.67 13.19 -5.14
CA TYR A 175 18.25 12.49 -3.99
C TYR A 175 18.12 13.31 -2.70
N THR A 176 17.57 12.70 -1.66
CA THR A 176 17.38 13.31 -0.33
C THR A 176 17.97 12.47 0.80
N GLY A 177 18.51 11.29 0.48
CA GLY A 177 19.07 10.36 1.46
C GLY A 177 18.05 9.34 1.98
N ARG A 178 18.45 8.62 3.02
CA ARG A 178 17.63 7.58 3.65
C ARG A 178 16.74 8.19 4.74
N LEU A 179 15.54 7.64 4.87
CA LEU A 179 14.70 7.89 6.02
C LEU A 179 15.32 7.21 7.26
N THR A 180 15.69 8.00 8.25
CA THR A 180 16.27 7.56 9.53
C THR A 180 15.38 7.94 10.70
N ILE A 181 15.65 7.36 11.88
CA ILE A 181 14.92 7.74 13.10
C ILE A 181 15.16 9.21 13.47
N GLU A 182 16.36 9.73 13.24
CA GLU A 182 16.69 11.15 13.49
C GLU A 182 15.88 12.07 12.58
N ALA A 183 15.75 11.71 11.28
CA ALA A 183 14.94 12.49 10.34
C ALA A 183 13.46 12.51 10.72
N LEU A 184 12.96 11.38 11.28
CA LEU A 184 11.61 11.29 11.81
C LEU A 184 11.47 12.18 13.06
N LEU A 185 12.36 12.06 14.06
CA LEU A 185 12.33 12.84 15.31
C LEU A 185 12.43 14.35 15.06
N ASN A 186 13.24 14.76 14.09
CA ASN A 186 13.36 16.17 13.70
C ASN A 186 12.08 16.72 13.05
N SER A 187 11.21 15.83 12.52
CA SER A 187 9.96 16.20 11.85
C SER A 187 8.76 16.22 12.80
N VAL A 188 8.86 15.58 13.95
CA VAL A 188 7.73 15.34 14.86
C VAL A 188 8.14 15.60 16.29
N LYS A 189 7.49 16.58 16.93
CA LYS A 189 7.52 16.73 18.38
C LYS A 189 6.49 15.77 19.01
N ASP A 190 6.79 15.24 20.18
CA ASP A 190 5.87 14.41 20.98
C ASP A 190 5.38 13.14 20.24
N ILE A 191 6.31 12.36 19.71
CA ILE A 191 6.03 11.14 18.95
C ILE A 191 5.15 10.13 19.70
N ILE A 192 5.14 10.14 21.03
CA ILE A 192 4.33 9.24 21.87
C ILE A 192 2.82 9.47 21.71
N ASN A 193 2.40 10.63 21.19
CA ASN A 193 1.00 10.97 20.95
C ASN A 193 0.47 10.48 19.59
N PHE A 194 1.28 9.72 18.86
CA PHE A 194 0.92 9.18 17.55
C PHE A 194 0.80 7.67 17.58
N GLU A 195 -0.11 7.14 16.76
CA GLU A 195 -0.08 5.74 16.37
C GLU A 195 0.81 5.56 15.15
N PHE A 196 1.65 4.54 15.20
CA PHE A 196 2.61 4.23 14.14
C PHE A 196 2.12 3.07 13.29
N TYR A 197 2.19 3.26 11.98
CA TYR A 197 1.86 2.26 10.97
C TYR A 197 3.04 2.14 10.00
N VAL A 198 3.57 0.94 9.85
CA VAL A 198 4.75 0.69 9.02
C VAL A 198 4.42 -0.37 7.98
N CYS A 199 4.74 -0.09 6.72
CA CYS A 199 4.59 -1.03 5.63
C CYS A 199 5.74 -0.89 4.63
N GLY A 200 6.42 -2.00 4.35
CA GLY A 200 7.54 -2.08 3.43
C GLY A 200 8.11 -3.49 3.36
N PRO A 201 9.26 -3.69 2.70
CA PRO A 201 9.97 -4.95 2.71
C PRO A 201 10.28 -5.43 4.15
N PRO A 202 10.46 -6.75 4.37
CA PRO A 202 10.69 -7.30 5.71
C PRO A 202 11.83 -6.61 6.49
N GLU A 203 12.94 -6.33 5.82
CA GLU A 203 14.09 -5.64 6.43
C GLU A 203 13.75 -4.19 6.85
N PHE A 204 12.95 -3.48 6.04
CA PHE A 204 12.47 -2.14 6.35
C PHE A 204 11.54 -2.16 7.58
N ASN A 205 10.59 -3.10 7.62
CA ASN A 205 9.68 -3.26 8.75
C ASN A 205 10.45 -3.62 10.03
N ASN A 206 11.41 -4.55 9.95
CA ASN A 206 12.26 -4.95 11.08
C ASN A 206 13.12 -3.79 11.59
N TYR A 207 13.68 -2.98 10.69
CA TYR A 207 14.43 -1.78 11.07
C TYR A 207 13.54 -0.83 11.89
N TRP A 208 12.38 -0.45 11.38
CA TRP A 208 11.48 0.49 12.04
C TRP A 208 10.92 -0.06 13.35
N MET A 209 10.60 -1.34 13.42
CA MET A 209 10.19 -1.98 14.67
C MET A 209 11.25 -1.83 15.75
N ARG A 210 12.53 -2.07 15.42
CA ARG A 210 13.66 -1.93 16.38
C ARG A 210 13.85 -0.47 16.80
N GLN A 211 13.84 0.46 15.85
CA GLN A 211 14.05 1.89 16.15
C GLN A 211 12.94 2.44 17.06
N LEU A 212 11.68 2.15 16.77
CA LEU A 212 10.54 2.65 17.53
C LEU A 212 10.45 2.01 18.93
N LYS A 213 10.88 0.76 19.06
CA LYS A 213 10.91 0.05 20.35
C LYS A 213 11.79 0.76 21.40
N VAL A 214 12.86 1.45 20.98
CA VAL A 214 13.74 2.23 21.88
C VAL A 214 12.96 3.33 22.60
N PHE A 215 11.89 3.84 21.98
CA PHE A 215 11.00 4.85 22.52
C PHE A 215 9.73 4.26 23.18
N GLY A 216 9.69 2.95 23.39
CA GLY A 216 8.51 2.27 23.94
C GLY A 216 7.32 2.18 22.97
N ILE A 217 7.52 2.49 21.68
CA ILE A 217 6.48 2.49 20.66
C ILE A 217 6.42 1.13 19.98
N VAL A 218 5.21 0.55 19.94
CA VAL A 218 4.92 -0.69 19.19
C VAL A 218 4.13 -0.31 17.92
N PRO A 219 4.76 -0.30 16.74
CA PRO A 219 4.07 0.03 15.51
C PRO A 219 3.12 -1.10 15.07
N LYS A 220 2.03 -0.75 14.40
CA LYS A 220 1.25 -1.69 13.61
C LYS A 220 2.01 -1.96 12.31
N LEU A 221 2.27 -3.22 12.02
CA LEU A 221 3.03 -3.66 10.85
C LEU A 221 2.12 -4.34 9.84
N GLU A 222 2.22 -3.96 8.57
CA GLU A 222 1.73 -4.78 7.47
C GLU A 222 2.90 -5.55 6.88
N GLN A 223 2.81 -6.87 6.93
CA GLN A 223 3.86 -7.76 6.44
C GLN A 223 3.34 -8.58 5.27
N TRP A 224 3.96 -8.42 4.13
CA TRP A 224 3.77 -9.24 2.94
C TRP A 224 4.70 -10.46 3.01
N GLU A 225 4.44 -11.34 3.97
CA GLU A 225 4.99 -12.69 3.85
C GLU A 225 4.18 -13.44 2.78
N ASN A 226 4.82 -14.42 2.11
CA ASN A 226 4.13 -15.42 1.28
C ASN A 226 3.22 -16.29 2.16
N LYS A 227 2.37 -15.68 2.98
CA LYS A 227 1.35 -16.37 3.73
C LYS A 227 0.35 -16.87 2.70
N MET A 228 0.47 -18.14 2.35
CA MET A 228 -0.71 -18.88 2.02
C MET A 228 -1.68 -18.60 3.16
N ILE A 229 -2.78 -17.90 2.87
CA ILE A 229 -3.88 -17.79 3.82
C ILE A 229 -4.46 -19.22 3.84
N VAL A 230 -3.93 -20.05 4.73
CA VAL A 230 -4.52 -21.33 5.08
C VAL A 230 -5.72 -20.95 5.93
N GLU A 231 -6.90 -21.24 5.43
CA GLU A 231 -8.17 -21.18 6.19
C GLU A 231 -8.16 -22.16 7.33
#